data_58d45d20f094ac40c36032bb1bb07315
#
_entry.id   58d45d20f094ac40c36032bb1bb07315
#
_cell.length_a   1.000
_cell.length_b   1.000
_cell.length_c   1.000
_cell.angle_alpha   90.00
_cell.angle_beta   90.00
_cell.angle_gamma   90.00
#
_symmetry.space_group_name_H-M   'P 1'
#
loop_
_entity.id
_entity.type
_entity.pdbx_description
1 polymer ?
#
loop_
_entity_poly.entity_id
_entity_poly.type
_entity_poly.pdbx_seq_one_letter_code
_entity_poly.pdbx_strand_id
1 'polypeptide(L)'
;MLSEPARSTLPPVVSLQPITGSNRDALEALRVSPAQRRFVSGVSESLRQAAEHPGARAIPWGVYAKHTPVGFVMIADEVDGPPYIPHYLWKLLIDERHQRKGYGTATLDLIVEYFRGRQGVEVIWTSAGQGEGSPIPFYERYGFEQTGELEENEVKLRLTII
;
A
#
# COMPACT_ATOMS: atom_id res chain seq x y z
N MET A 1 8.76 36.83 -21.61
CA MET A 1 9.12 35.83 -20.60
C MET A 1 7.97 34.85 -20.46
N LEU A 2 8.23 33.62 -20.80
CA LEU A 2 7.21 32.59 -20.67
C LEU A 2 7.05 32.24 -19.19
N SER A 3 5.86 32.41 -18.63
CA SER A 3 5.56 31.95 -17.29
C SER A 3 5.50 30.41 -17.29
N GLU A 4 6.12 29.79 -16.30
CA GLU A 4 5.95 28.34 -16.11
C GLU A 4 4.46 28.04 -15.99
N PRO A 5 3.97 26.95 -16.61
CA PRO A 5 2.58 26.54 -16.40
C PRO A 5 2.37 26.30 -14.93
N ALA A 6 1.27 26.80 -14.39
CA ALA A 6 0.90 26.57 -13.00
C ALA A 6 0.90 25.06 -12.75
N ARG A 7 1.60 24.61 -11.70
CA ARG A 7 1.55 23.20 -11.27
C ARG A 7 0.11 22.86 -10.95
N SER A 8 -0.35 21.74 -11.46
CA SER A 8 -1.68 21.26 -11.13
C SER A 8 -1.78 21.13 -9.60
N THR A 9 -2.77 21.77 -8.99
CA THR A 9 -3.08 21.65 -7.56
C THR A 9 -3.97 20.44 -7.28
N LEU A 10 -4.43 19.76 -8.35
CA LEU A 10 -5.23 18.56 -8.20
C LEU A 10 -4.38 17.40 -7.72
N PRO A 11 -4.89 16.58 -6.78
CA PRO A 11 -4.20 15.38 -6.37
C PRO A 11 -4.01 14.45 -7.58
N PRO A 12 -2.93 13.66 -7.61
CA PRO A 12 -2.73 12.69 -8.67
C PRO A 12 -3.84 11.65 -8.67
N VAL A 13 -4.20 11.18 -9.86
CA VAL A 13 -5.20 10.13 -10.03
C VAL A 13 -4.49 8.83 -10.32
N VAL A 14 -4.81 7.80 -9.55
CA VAL A 14 -4.34 6.45 -9.78
C VAL A 14 -5.52 5.50 -9.91
N SER A 15 -5.28 4.36 -10.55
CA SER A 15 -6.23 3.26 -10.61
C SER A 15 -5.59 1.98 -10.08
N LEU A 16 -6.43 1.11 -9.53
CA LEU A 16 -6.01 -0.22 -9.08
C LEU A 16 -6.43 -1.23 -10.14
N GLN A 17 -5.48 -2.05 -10.58
CA GLN A 17 -5.73 -3.04 -11.62
C GLN A 17 -5.30 -4.43 -11.14
N PRO A 18 -6.06 -5.47 -11.48
CA PRO A 18 -5.69 -6.84 -11.14
C PRO A 18 -4.32 -7.22 -11.72
N ILE A 19 -3.62 -8.11 -11.04
CA ILE A 19 -2.39 -8.70 -11.55
C ILE A 19 -2.78 -9.75 -12.60
N THR A 20 -2.21 -9.64 -13.78
CA THR A 20 -2.48 -10.56 -14.89
C THR A 20 -1.19 -11.06 -15.51
N GLY A 21 -1.25 -12.05 -16.38
CA GLY A 21 -0.09 -12.51 -17.12
C GLY A 21 0.55 -11.42 -17.99
N SER A 22 -0.24 -10.43 -18.41
CA SER A 22 0.27 -9.36 -19.28
C SER A 22 0.95 -8.21 -18.54
N ASN A 23 0.66 -7.99 -17.25
CA ASN A 23 1.25 -6.89 -16.48
C ASN A 23 2.22 -7.33 -15.37
N ARG A 24 2.28 -8.63 -15.08
CA ARG A 24 3.05 -9.14 -13.95
C ARG A 24 4.54 -8.77 -14.02
N ASP A 25 5.16 -8.94 -15.18
CA ASP A 25 6.59 -8.64 -15.34
C ASP A 25 6.90 -7.17 -15.09
N ALA A 26 6.06 -6.27 -15.61
CA ALA A 26 6.21 -4.84 -15.39
C ALA A 26 6.06 -4.47 -13.92
N LEU A 27 5.12 -5.08 -13.20
CA LEU A 27 4.93 -4.85 -11.77
C LEU A 27 6.07 -5.43 -10.94
N GLU A 28 6.56 -6.61 -11.29
CA GLU A 28 7.70 -7.24 -10.61
C GLU A 28 9.00 -6.45 -10.81
N ALA A 29 9.08 -5.62 -11.84
CA ALA A 29 10.23 -4.75 -12.10
C ALA A 29 10.27 -3.49 -11.23
N LEU A 30 9.17 -3.15 -10.55
CA LEU A 30 9.11 -1.98 -9.67
C LEU A 30 10.06 -2.14 -8.48
N ARG A 31 10.71 -1.05 -8.08
CA ARG A 31 11.71 -1.06 -6.99
C ARG A 31 11.54 0.17 -6.12
N VAL A 32 11.54 -0.03 -4.80
CA VAL A 32 11.68 1.07 -3.84
C VAL A 32 13.14 1.50 -3.75
N SER A 33 13.38 2.66 -3.12
CA SER A 33 14.74 3.14 -2.88
C SER A 33 15.52 2.17 -1.98
N PRO A 34 16.87 2.15 -2.06
CA PRO A 34 17.68 1.25 -1.24
C PRO A 34 17.38 1.32 0.26
N ALA A 35 17.13 2.52 0.80
CA ALA A 35 16.82 2.71 2.20
C ALA A 35 15.48 2.07 2.61
N GLN A 36 14.56 1.89 1.68
CA GLN A 36 13.23 1.33 1.93
C GLN A 36 13.17 -0.19 1.76
N ARG A 37 14.15 -0.80 1.09
CA ARG A 37 14.10 -2.23 0.72
C ARG A 37 13.96 -3.18 1.89
N ARG A 38 14.51 -2.85 3.04
CA ARG A 38 14.40 -3.69 4.24
C ARG A 38 13.03 -3.61 4.92
N PHE A 39 12.22 -2.60 4.58
CA PHE A 39 10.89 -2.38 5.17
C PHE A 39 9.77 -2.81 4.24
N VAL A 40 10.03 -2.86 2.95
CA VAL A 40 8.99 -3.09 1.93
C VAL A 40 9.45 -4.21 1.01
N SER A 41 8.68 -5.29 1.00
CA SER A 41 8.92 -6.40 0.07
C SER A 41 8.58 -5.99 -1.36
N GLY A 42 9.34 -6.49 -2.33
CA GLY A 42 9.00 -6.33 -3.73
C GLY A 42 7.74 -7.09 -4.13
N VAL A 43 7.29 -6.88 -5.35
CA VAL A 43 6.04 -7.50 -5.85
C VAL A 43 6.15 -9.02 -5.86
N SER A 44 7.23 -9.57 -6.40
CA SER A 44 7.44 -11.02 -6.48
C SER A 44 7.37 -11.69 -5.11
N GLU A 45 8.07 -11.12 -4.14
CA GLU A 45 8.10 -11.60 -2.75
C GLU A 45 6.70 -11.49 -2.12
N SER A 46 6.00 -10.38 -2.35
CA SER A 46 4.65 -10.16 -1.82
C SER A 46 3.66 -11.19 -2.35
N LEU A 47 3.72 -11.49 -3.65
CA LEU A 47 2.86 -12.50 -4.25
C LEU A 47 3.19 -13.91 -3.74
N ARG A 48 4.46 -14.19 -3.48
CA ARG A 48 4.88 -15.46 -2.87
C ARG A 48 4.32 -15.59 -1.45
N GLN A 49 4.39 -14.54 -0.65
CA GLN A 49 3.82 -14.53 0.71
C GLN A 49 2.31 -14.76 0.67
N ALA A 50 1.61 -14.14 -0.28
CA ALA A 50 0.17 -14.35 -0.45
C ALA A 50 -0.15 -15.84 -0.75
N ALA A 51 0.65 -16.49 -1.59
CA ALA A 51 0.47 -17.89 -1.92
C ALA A 51 0.78 -18.84 -0.73
N GLU A 52 1.75 -18.46 0.10
CA GLU A 52 2.11 -19.22 1.31
C GLU A 52 1.10 -19.08 2.44
N HIS A 53 0.28 -18.03 2.41
CA HIS A 53 -0.72 -17.72 3.44
C HIS A 53 -2.12 -17.59 2.83
N PRO A 54 -2.69 -18.68 2.27
CA PRO A 54 -4.01 -18.61 1.62
C PRO A 54 -5.12 -18.16 2.57
N GLY A 55 -5.00 -18.43 3.86
CA GLY A 55 -5.97 -18.00 4.86
C GLY A 55 -6.03 -16.49 5.09
N ALA A 56 -5.02 -15.75 4.66
CA ALA A 56 -5.04 -14.29 4.68
C ALA A 56 -5.94 -13.71 3.58
N ARG A 57 -6.26 -14.49 2.56
CA ARG A 57 -7.10 -14.10 1.42
C ARG A 57 -6.67 -12.78 0.81
N ALA A 58 -5.39 -12.70 0.46
CA ALA A 58 -4.79 -11.49 -0.07
C ALA A 58 -5.43 -11.05 -1.39
N ILE A 59 -5.62 -9.75 -1.54
CA ILE A 59 -6.06 -9.13 -2.78
C ILE A 59 -4.95 -8.20 -3.24
N PRO A 60 -4.17 -8.58 -4.29
CA PRO A 60 -3.11 -7.73 -4.81
C PRO A 60 -3.62 -6.91 -5.99
N TRP A 61 -3.14 -5.67 -6.10
CA TRP A 61 -3.40 -4.79 -7.23
C TRP A 61 -2.12 -4.10 -7.69
N GLY A 62 -1.98 -3.92 -9.00
CA GLY A 62 -1.06 -2.93 -9.54
C GLY A 62 -1.65 -1.53 -9.41
N VAL A 63 -0.80 -0.56 -9.10
CA VAL A 63 -1.18 0.85 -9.03
C VAL A 63 -0.70 1.54 -10.31
N TYR A 64 -1.61 2.19 -11.01
CA TYR A 64 -1.34 2.79 -12.31
C TYR A 64 -1.65 4.29 -12.32
N ALA A 65 -0.73 5.06 -12.86
CA ALA A 65 -0.98 6.46 -13.25
C ALA A 65 -1.22 6.45 -14.75
N LYS A 66 -2.48 6.57 -15.16
CA LYS A 66 -2.93 6.33 -16.56
C LYS A 66 -2.53 4.90 -16.99
N HIS A 67 -1.61 4.76 -17.92
CA HIS A 67 -1.16 3.46 -18.44
C HIS A 67 0.17 3.01 -17.84
N THR A 68 0.76 3.80 -16.95
CA THR A 68 2.08 3.53 -16.37
C THR A 68 1.94 2.86 -15.02
N PRO A 69 2.53 1.67 -14.81
CA PRO A 69 2.58 1.07 -13.49
C PRO A 69 3.53 1.88 -12.60
N VAL A 70 3.03 2.35 -11.47
CA VAL A 70 3.80 3.18 -10.52
C VAL A 70 3.96 2.53 -9.16
N GLY A 71 3.18 1.50 -8.86
CA GLY A 71 3.23 0.87 -7.56
C GLY A 71 2.45 -0.44 -7.48
N PHE A 72 2.35 -0.93 -6.27
CA PHE A 72 1.68 -2.18 -5.94
C PHE A 72 1.06 -2.05 -4.56
N VAL A 73 -0.12 -2.59 -4.37
CA VAL A 73 -0.79 -2.63 -3.07
C VAL A 73 -1.44 -3.99 -2.88
N MET A 74 -1.40 -4.52 -1.65
CA MET A 74 -2.01 -5.79 -1.31
C MET A 74 -2.69 -5.67 0.04
N ILE A 75 -3.93 -6.11 0.11
CA ILE A 75 -4.72 -6.09 1.34
C ILE A 75 -5.15 -7.51 1.73
N ALA A 76 -5.52 -7.67 3.01
CA ALA A 76 -6.28 -8.81 3.51
C ALA A 76 -7.63 -8.26 3.96
N ASP A 77 -8.70 -8.63 3.27
CA ASP A 77 -10.06 -8.12 3.55
C ASP A 77 -10.82 -9.07 4.47
N GLU A 78 -11.26 -10.19 3.94
CA GLU A 78 -11.97 -11.22 4.70
C GLU A 78 -11.03 -12.41 4.92
N VAL A 79 -10.49 -12.52 6.13
CA VAL A 79 -9.54 -13.59 6.46
C VAL A 79 -10.27 -14.81 7.02
N ASP A 80 -9.60 -15.97 6.99
CA ASP A 80 -10.17 -17.22 7.52
C ASP A 80 -10.19 -17.29 9.04
N GLY A 81 -9.59 -16.30 9.72
CA GLY A 81 -9.52 -16.21 11.18
C GLY A 81 -8.08 -16.14 11.68
N PRO A 82 -7.87 -16.17 13.02
CA PRO A 82 -6.54 -16.08 13.58
C PRO A 82 -5.58 -17.10 12.96
N PRO A 83 -4.29 -16.76 12.77
CA PRO A 83 -3.63 -15.54 13.24
C PRO A 83 -3.79 -14.31 12.33
N TYR A 84 -4.59 -14.40 11.27
CA TYR A 84 -4.75 -13.31 10.33
C TYR A 84 -5.69 -12.23 10.88
N ILE A 85 -5.41 -10.97 10.55
CA ILE A 85 -6.18 -9.80 10.96
C ILE A 85 -6.94 -9.28 9.74
N PRO A 86 -8.29 -9.15 9.81
CA PRO A 86 -9.07 -8.65 8.68
C PRO A 86 -8.87 -7.14 8.48
N HIS A 87 -9.20 -6.67 7.28
CA HIS A 87 -9.14 -5.25 6.90
C HIS A 87 -7.73 -4.68 7.09
N TYR A 88 -6.76 -5.39 6.56
CA TYR A 88 -5.34 -5.14 6.78
C TYR A 88 -4.66 -4.68 5.50
N LEU A 89 -3.95 -3.56 5.57
CA LEU A 89 -3.06 -3.14 4.51
C LEU A 89 -1.74 -3.92 4.68
N TRP A 90 -1.53 -4.92 3.84
CA TRP A 90 -0.40 -5.83 3.98
C TRP A 90 0.86 -5.33 3.29
N LYS A 91 0.70 -4.80 2.07
CA LYS A 91 1.83 -4.28 1.28
C LYS A 91 1.42 -3.00 0.55
N LEU A 92 2.31 -2.03 0.56
CA LEU A 92 2.19 -0.81 -0.26
C LEU A 92 3.59 -0.44 -0.74
N LEU A 93 3.75 -0.36 -2.05
CA LEU A 93 5.01 -0.04 -2.68
C LEU A 93 4.77 0.99 -3.78
N ILE A 94 5.56 2.06 -3.79
CA ILE A 94 5.62 3.00 -4.91
C ILE A 94 7.05 2.96 -5.46
N ASP A 95 7.17 2.77 -6.75
CA ASP A 95 8.47 2.71 -7.44
C ASP A 95 9.28 3.98 -7.17
N GLU A 96 10.59 3.84 -6.94
CA GLU A 96 11.46 4.97 -6.57
C GLU A 96 11.44 6.11 -7.59
N ARG A 97 11.22 5.80 -8.87
CA ARG A 97 11.14 6.80 -9.94
C ARG A 97 9.86 7.61 -9.90
N HIS A 98 8.87 7.15 -9.16
CA HIS A 98 7.53 7.72 -9.08
C HIS A 98 7.15 8.22 -7.68
N GLN A 99 8.08 8.22 -6.74
CA GLN A 99 7.86 8.72 -5.38
C GLN A 99 7.81 10.25 -5.34
N ARG A 100 7.27 10.79 -4.25
CA ARG A 100 7.12 12.24 -4.00
C ARG A 100 6.20 12.94 -5.00
N LYS A 101 5.28 12.19 -5.61
CA LYS A 101 4.26 12.71 -6.53
C LYS A 101 2.84 12.53 -5.99
N GLY A 102 2.71 12.02 -4.76
CA GLY A 102 1.41 11.81 -4.12
C GLY A 102 0.73 10.49 -4.47
N TYR A 103 1.38 9.58 -5.18
CA TYR A 103 0.76 8.31 -5.57
C TYR A 103 0.46 7.39 -4.38
N GLY A 104 1.32 7.41 -3.35
CA GLY A 104 1.07 6.63 -2.13
C GLY A 104 -0.20 7.09 -1.42
N THR A 105 -0.38 8.39 -1.26
CA THR A 105 -1.59 8.97 -0.66
C THR A 105 -2.82 8.66 -1.50
N ALA A 106 -2.73 8.82 -2.82
CA ALA A 106 -3.84 8.51 -3.72
C ALA A 106 -4.23 7.03 -3.66
N THR A 107 -3.24 6.13 -3.52
CA THR A 107 -3.49 4.71 -3.35
C THR A 107 -4.21 4.43 -2.04
N LEU A 108 -3.78 5.03 -0.93
CA LEU A 108 -4.45 4.88 0.36
C LEU A 108 -5.90 5.40 0.31
N ASP A 109 -6.15 6.49 -0.41
CA ASP A 109 -7.51 7.00 -0.59
C ASP A 109 -8.42 5.95 -1.25
N LEU A 110 -7.92 5.23 -2.26
CA LEU A 110 -8.67 4.16 -2.91
C LEU A 110 -8.89 2.96 -1.97
N ILE A 111 -7.90 2.61 -1.17
CA ILE A 111 -8.03 1.53 -0.18
C ILE A 111 -9.06 1.90 0.90
N VAL A 112 -9.02 3.13 1.38
CA VAL A 112 -10.02 3.64 2.35
C VAL A 112 -11.42 3.58 1.74
N GLU A 113 -11.57 4.02 0.49
CA GLU A 113 -12.85 3.96 -0.23
C GLU A 113 -13.34 2.52 -0.38
N TYR A 114 -12.44 1.60 -0.71
CA TYR A 114 -12.77 0.17 -0.81
C TYR A 114 -13.35 -0.35 0.51
N PHE A 115 -12.67 -0.09 1.63
CA PHE A 115 -13.13 -0.59 2.93
C PHE A 115 -14.39 0.13 3.44
N ARG A 116 -14.57 1.41 3.11
CA ARG A 116 -15.82 2.14 3.42
C ARG A 116 -17.03 1.55 2.70
N GLY A 117 -16.81 0.93 1.55
CA GLY A 117 -17.85 0.19 0.83
C GLY A 117 -18.22 -1.14 1.46
N ARG A 118 -17.47 -1.58 2.46
CA ARG A 118 -17.72 -2.84 3.18
C ARG A 118 -18.49 -2.55 4.45
N GLN A 119 -19.64 -3.20 4.60
CA GLN A 119 -20.50 -3.00 5.77
C GLN A 119 -19.78 -3.41 7.06
N GLY A 120 -19.79 -2.51 8.05
CA GLY A 120 -19.26 -2.79 9.38
C GLY A 120 -17.76 -2.60 9.54
N VAL A 121 -17.05 -2.18 8.50
CA VAL A 121 -15.60 -1.91 8.60
C VAL A 121 -15.40 -0.49 9.15
N GLU A 122 -14.74 -0.38 10.29
CA GLU A 122 -14.49 0.89 10.97
C GLU A 122 -13.00 1.24 11.06
N VAL A 123 -12.14 0.25 10.94
CA VAL A 123 -10.69 0.40 11.14
C VAL A 123 -9.93 -0.39 10.07
N ILE A 124 -8.87 0.23 9.55
CA ILE A 124 -7.88 -0.43 8.70
C ILE A 124 -6.60 -0.57 9.52
N TRP A 125 -6.03 -1.76 9.50
CA TRP A 125 -4.78 -2.08 10.20
C TRP A 125 -3.60 -2.13 9.24
N THR A 126 -2.42 -1.82 9.75
CA THR A 126 -1.15 -2.08 9.06
C THR A 126 -0.04 -2.23 10.09
N SER A 127 1.14 -2.63 9.65
CA SER A 127 2.34 -2.67 10.48
C SER A 127 3.56 -2.32 9.66
N ALA A 128 4.60 -1.84 10.33
CA ALA A 128 5.87 -1.52 9.70
C ALA A 128 7.01 -1.53 10.71
N GLY A 129 8.21 -1.87 10.23
CA GLY A 129 9.42 -1.77 11.03
C GLY A 129 9.85 -0.33 11.27
N GLN A 130 10.59 -0.09 12.35
CA GLN A 130 11.13 1.21 12.70
C GLN A 130 12.54 1.38 12.11
N GLY A 131 12.91 2.62 11.81
CA GLY A 131 14.25 2.98 11.37
C GLY A 131 14.23 3.89 10.15
N GLU A 132 15.41 4.26 9.69
CA GLU A 132 15.57 5.09 8.50
C GLU A 132 15.02 4.37 7.27
N GLY A 133 14.17 5.05 6.51
CA GLY A 133 13.48 4.49 5.34
C GLY A 133 12.16 3.82 5.66
N SER A 134 11.75 3.77 6.95
CA SER A 134 10.46 3.20 7.35
C SER A 134 9.28 3.99 6.80
N PRO A 135 8.19 3.32 6.41
CA PRO A 135 6.97 3.98 5.98
C PRO A 135 6.12 4.56 7.12
N ILE A 136 6.49 4.33 8.39
CA ILE A 136 5.70 4.81 9.54
C ILE A 136 5.41 6.31 9.46
N PRO A 137 6.38 7.21 9.18
CA PRO A 137 6.06 8.63 9.08
C PRO A 137 5.03 8.95 7.97
N PHE A 138 5.07 8.23 6.86
CA PHE A 138 4.10 8.37 5.79
C PHE A 138 2.70 7.95 6.26
N TYR A 139 2.59 6.81 6.93
CA TYR A 139 1.31 6.35 7.49
C TYR A 139 0.76 7.32 8.52
N GLU A 140 1.62 7.84 9.40
CA GLU A 140 1.19 8.80 10.43
C GLU A 140 0.70 10.12 9.81
N ARG A 141 1.38 10.62 8.79
CA ARG A 141 0.91 11.81 8.06
C ARG A 141 -0.43 11.59 7.38
N TYR A 142 -0.72 10.37 6.95
CA TYR A 142 -2.01 10.03 6.35
C TYR A 142 -3.13 9.99 7.39
N GLY A 143 -2.83 9.64 8.62
CA GLY A 143 -3.80 9.57 9.71
C GLY A 143 -3.76 8.29 10.52
N PHE A 144 -2.86 7.35 10.20
CA PHE A 144 -2.68 6.16 11.02
C PHE A 144 -2.08 6.52 12.36
N GLU A 145 -2.50 5.80 13.40
CA GLU A 145 -1.99 5.94 14.75
C GLU A 145 -1.32 4.65 15.20
N GLN A 146 -0.17 4.79 15.87
CA GLN A 146 0.47 3.64 16.50
C GLN A 146 -0.39 3.14 17.67
N THR A 147 -0.58 1.82 17.73
CA THR A 147 -1.40 1.21 18.80
C THR A 147 -0.63 0.99 20.10
N GLY A 148 0.70 1.02 20.04
CA GLY A 148 1.55 0.64 21.16
C GLY A 148 1.88 -0.85 21.19
N GLU A 149 1.30 -1.63 20.29
CA GLU A 149 1.54 -3.07 20.18
C GLU A 149 2.58 -3.36 19.10
N LEU A 150 3.33 -4.44 19.28
CA LEU A 150 4.23 -4.98 18.26
C LEU A 150 3.59 -6.23 17.65
N GLU A 151 3.80 -6.38 16.35
CA GLU A 151 3.40 -7.55 15.59
C GLU A 151 4.64 -8.05 14.85
N GLU A 152 5.19 -9.18 15.26
CA GLU A 152 6.42 -9.75 14.72
C GLU A 152 7.59 -8.73 14.63
N ASN A 153 7.79 -7.92 15.69
CA ASN A 153 8.77 -6.84 15.78
C ASN A 153 8.44 -5.61 14.92
N GLU A 154 7.28 -5.57 14.31
CA GLU A 154 6.79 -4.38 13.61
C GLU A 154 5.83 -3.60 14.48
N VAL A 155 5.82 -2.27 14.32
CA VAL A 155 4.85 -1.40 14.99
C VAL A 155 3.50 -1.57 14.31
N LYS A 156 2.47 -1.87 15.10
CA LYS A 156 1.11 -1.98 14.61
C LYS A 156 0.44 -0.61 14.60
N LEU A 157 -0.18 -0.28 13.49
CA LEU A 157 -0.89 1.00 13.28
C LEU A 157 -2.33 0.74 12.88
N ARG A 158 -3.20 1.72 13.18
CA ARG A 158 -4.60 1.67 12.80
C ARG A 158 -5.06 3.00 12.22
N LEU A 159 -6.02 2.92 11.32
CA LEU A 159 -6.70 4.08 10.75
C LEU A 159 -8.19 3.92 10.95
N THR A 160 -8.83 4.85 11.66
CA THR A 160 -10.28 4.90 11.81
C THR A 160 -10.89 5.55 10.58
N ILE A 161 -11.86 4.88 9.95
CA ILE A 161 -12.46 5.31 8.68
C ILE A 161 -13.95 5.61 8.76
N ILE A 162 -14.53 5.60 9.97
CA ILE A 162 -15.92 6.01 10.20
C ILE A 162 -16.10 7.51 10.25
#